data_26460234620473ae0b763a98e4c6fd7d
#
_entry.id   26460234620473ae0b763a98e4c6fd7d
#
_cell.length_a   1.000
_cell.length_b   1.000
_cell.length_c   1.000
_cell.angle_alpha   90.00
_cell.angle_beta   90.00
_cell.angle_gamma   90.00
#
_symmetry.space_group_name_H-M   'P 1'
#
loop_
_entity.id
_entity.type
_entity.pdbx_description
1 polymer ?
#
loop_
_entity_poly.entity_id
_entity_poly.type
_entity_poly.pdbx_seq_one_letter_code
_entity_poly.pdbx_strand_id
1 'polypeptide(L)'
;MKITGFRLGMLRVPLKTPFKTAVRTVRAIEDVVVLLQTDSGHIGYGAAPATAPITGDTHGSIIAAIQQYIAPKLIGQDVADLNRLCALVQHALERNSNAKAAVEIALYDLWAQALGTPLYQALGGGTPRITTDITISVDAIDTMVADALSALARGYGSLKIKVGKDSESDVERIKAIHAAVAGRASLRLDANQGWTPKQAVRTMRTLEDAGIVMELVEQPVKAADIDGLAFVTARIDTPVMADESVFSPIQAIELIRRRAADIVNIKLMKTGGLSNAIRIADIAALYGVPCMIGCMIESSISVAAAVHLAVAKADSITLADLDAPALGQFDPTEGGVHFDEAQLHIDDSPGLGIRRIRGLELLSD
;
A
#
# COMPACT_ATOMS: atom_id res chain seq x y z
N MET A 1 -3.36 16.05 25.17
CA MET A 1 -3.23 14.58 25.18
C MET A 1 -1.76 14.25 25.02
N LYS A 2 -1.11 13.71 26.07
CA LYS A 2 0.33 13.41 26.05
C LYS A 2 0.58 11.93 25.92
N ILE A 3 1.57 11.56 25.13
CA ILE A 3 2.03 10.17 24.97
C ILE A 3 2.75 9.76 26.26
N THR A 4 2.28 8.70 26.91
CA THR A 4 2.82 8.19 28.19
C THR A 4 3.61 6.90 28.04
N GLY A 5 3.38 6.15 26.96
CA GLY A 5 4.04 4.88 26.74
C GLY A 5 3.71 4.28 25.39
N PHE A 6 4.29 3.12 25.15
CA PHE A 6 3.97 2.32 23.98
C PHE A 6 4.07 0.82 24.34
N ARG A 7 3.37 0.01 23.55
CA ARG A 7 3.51 -1.45 23.57
C ARG A 7 3.61 -1.95 22.15
N LEU A 8 4.35 -3.03 21.95
CA LEU A 8 4.45 -3.73 20.69
C LEU A 8 3.78 -5.10 20.80
N GLY A 9 3.27 -5.59 19.68
CA GLY A 9 2.76 -6.93 19.56
C GLY A 9 3.00 -7.50 18.17
N MET A 10 2.88 -8.82 18.06
CA MET A 10 2.86 -9.53 16.80
C MET A 10 1.43 -9.91 16.45
N LEU A 11 1.04 -9.65 15.22
CA LEU A 11 -0.23 -10.06 14.64
C LEU A 11 0.01 -11.01 13.49
N ARG A 12 -0.66 -12.16 13.51
CA ARG A 12 -0.58 -13.13 12.41
C ARG A 12 -1.96 -13.51 11.93
N VAL A 13 -2.21 -13.30 10.63
CA VAL A 13 -3.44 -13.71 9.94
C VAL A 13 -3.06 -14.62 8.77
N PRO A 14 -3.38 -15.92 8.80
CA PRO A 14 -3.14 -16.82 7.67
C PRO A 14 -3.89 -16.32 6.42
N LEU A 15 -3.26 -16.47 5.24
CA LEU A 15 -3.93 -16.19 3.97
C LEU A 15 -4.87 -17.34 3.57
N LYS A 16 -5.94 -17.01 2.85
CA LYS A 16 -6.86 -17.99 2.23
C LYS A 16 -6.12 -18.89 1.24
N THR A 17 -5.26 -18.28 0.43
CA THR A 17 -4.37 -18.96 -0.54
C THR A 17 -2.98 -18.32 -0.46
N PRO A 18 -1.87 -19.05 -0.75
CA PRO A 18 -0.55 -18.44 -0.80
C PRO A 18 -0.47 -17.35 -1.87
N PHE A 19 0.00 -16.17 -1.48
CA PHE A 19 0.22 -15.05 -2.39
C PHE A 19 1.59 -15.18 -3.08
N LYS A 20 1.60 -15.24 -4.41
CA LYS A 20 2.80 -15.50 -5.21
C LYS A 20 3.09 -14.32 -6.16
N THR A 21 4.32 -13.84 -6.13
CA THR A 21 4.85 -12.83 -7.07
C THR A 21 6.10 -13.35 -7.78
N ALA A 22 6.71 -12.53 -8.64
CA ALA A 22 8.00 -12.86 -9.26
C ALA A 22 9.13 -13.02 -8.22
N VAL A 23 9.04 -12.34 -7.05
CA VAL A 23 10.12 -12.24 -6.08
C VAL A 23 9.92 -13.06 -4.79
N ARG A 24 8.67 -13.42 -4.41
CA ARG A 24 8.39 -14.14 -3.15
C ARG A 24 7.05 -14.86 -3.13
N THR A 25 6.91 -15.76 -2.13
CA THR A 25 5.63 -16.37 -1.73
C THR A 25 5.35 -16.03 -0.27
N VAL A 26 4.15 -15.52 0.01
CA VAL A 26 3.67 -15.17 1.36
C VAL A 26 2.50 -16.07 1.73
N ARG A 27 2.42 -16.53 2.98
CA ARG A 27 1.38 -17.46 3.47
C ARG A 27 0.53 -16.88 4.60
N ALA A 28 0.97 -15.77 5.20
CA ALA A 28 0.28 -15.07 6.25
C ALA A 28 0.60 -13.57 6.19
N ILE A 29 -0.31 -12.74 6.64
CA ILE A 29 -0.03 -11.38 7.09
C ILE A 29 0.69 -11.52 8.44
N GLU A 30 1.84 -10.88 8.60
CA GLU A 30 2.62 -10.90 9.83
C GLU A 30 3.12 -9.49 10.12
N ASP A 31 2.42 -8.80 11.02
CA ASP A 31 2.67 -7.39 11.32
C ASP A 31 3.23 -7.20 12.74
N VAL A 32 4.16 -6.28 12.87
CA VAL A 32 4.47 -5.64 14.15
C VAL A 32 3.43 -4.55 14.38
N VAL A 33 2.67 -4.66 15.47
CA VAL A 33 1.64 -3.71 15.86
C VAL A 33 2.16 -2.79 16.94
N VAL A 34 1.91 -1.49 16.77
CA VAL A 34 2.24 -0.43 17.74
C VAL A 34 0.96 0.03 18.42
N LEU A 35 0.99 0.09 19.75
CA LEU A 35 -0.02 0.70 20.60
C LEU A 35 0.63 1.89 21.30
N LEU A 36 0.33 3.11 20.88
CA LEU A 36 0.74 4.33 21.59
C LEU A 36 -0.30 4.66 22.66
N GLN A 37 0.15 4.82 23.90
CA GLN A 37 -0.69 5.08 25.07
C GLN A 37 -0.61 6.55 25.46
N THR A 38 -1.71 7.10 25.99
CA THR A 38 -1.79 8.52 26.39
C THR A 38 -2.28 8.67 27.83
N ASP A 39 -2.04 9.87 28.42
CA ASP A 39 -2.50 10.29 29.73
C ASP A 39 -4.04 10.38 29.84
N SER A 40 -4.74 10.45 28.73
CA SER A 40 -6.21 10.48 28.65
C SER A 40 -6.85 9.09 28.46
N GLY A 41 -6.03 8.02 28.42
CA GLY A 41 -6.50 6.64 28.22
C GLY A 41 -6.77 6.26 26.77
N HIS A 42 -6.56 7.16 25.80
CA HIS A 42 -6.66 6.83 24.38
C HIS A 42 -5.46 5.99 23.94
N ILE A 43 -5.70 5.10 22.99
CA ILE A 43 -4.68 4.26 22.36
C ILE A 43 -4.70 4.52 20.87
N GLY A 44 -3.52 4.85 20.30
CA GLY A 44 -3.32 4.91 18.87
C GLY A 44 -2.78 3.59 18.35
N TYR A 45 -3.37 3.11 17.27
CA TYR A 45 -3.00 1.85 16.62
C TYR A 45 -2.23 2.10 15.33
N GLY A 46 -1.15 1.36 15.15
CA GLY A 46 -0.43 1.31 13.89
C GLY A 46 0.20 -0.06 13.68
N ALA A 47 0.50 -0.40 12.46
CA ALA A 47 1.08 -1.70 12.13
C ALA A 47 2.02 -1.60 10.93
N ALA A 48 2.95 -2.55 10.85
CA ALA A 48 3.81 -2.73 9.69
C ALA A 48 4.24 -4.19 9.51
N PRO A 49 4.14 -4.73 8.28
CA PRO A 49 4.67 -6.04 7.91
C PRO A 49 6.19 -5.99 7.75
N ALA A 50 6.83 -7.14 7.85
CA ALA A 50 8.21 -7.31 7.41
C ALA A 50 8.25 -7.52 5.88
N THR A 51 8.91 -6.62 5.16
CA THR A 51 9.00 -6.68 3.70
C THR A 51 10.45 -6.62 3.20
N ALA A 52 11.29 -7.50 3.74
CA ALA A 52 12.74 -7.51 3.51
C ALA A 52 13.18 -7.42 2.03
N PRO A 53 12.51 -8.10 1.05
CA PRO A 53 12.88 -7.98 -0.36
C PRO A 53 12.56 -6.62 -1.01
N ILE A 54 11.72 -5.78 -0.39
CA ILE A 54 11.24 -4.50 -0.96
C ILE A 54 11.80 -3.32 -0.17
N THR A 55 11.56 -3.28 1.15
CA THR A 55 11.99 -2.17 2.02
C THR A 55 13.29 -2.46 2.76
N GLY A 56 13.69 -3.73 2.84
CA GLY A 56 14.82 -4.16 3.66
C GLY A 56 14.47 -4.42 5.12
N ASP A 57 13.24 -4.12 5.55
CA ASP A 57 12.82 -4.25 6.94
C ASP A 57 12.41 -5.69 7.28
N THR A 58 12.88 -6.17 8.43
CA THR A 58 12.49 -7.42 9.09
C THR A 58 11.70 -7.14 10.35
N HIS A 59 10.99 -8.12 10.92
CA HIS A 59 10.31 -7.93 12.22
C HIS A 59 11.27 -7.43 13.30
N GLY A 60 12.45 -8.04 13.38
CA GLY A 60 13.48 -7.63 14.37
C GLY A 60 13.96 -6.20 14.17
N SER A 61 14.19 -5.75 12.91
CA SER A 61 14.61 -4.37 12.65
C SER A 61 13.50 -3.36 12.95
N ILE A 62 12.24 -3.71 12.65
CA ILE A 62 11.07 -2.86 12.98
C ILE A 62 10.95 -2.69 14.49
N ILE A 63 10.98 -3.79 15.25
CA ILE A 63 10.89 -3.77 16.71
C ILE A 63 12.03 -2.94 17.32
N ALA A 64 13.28 -3.21 16.94
CA ALA A 64 14.44 -2.49 17.46
C ALA A 64 14.41 -1.00 17.10
N ALA A 65 14.02 -0.65 15.86
CA ALA A 65 13.89 0.74 15.43
C ALA A 65 12.85 1.50 16.26
N ILE A 66 11.71 0.88 16.54
CA ILE A 66 10.67 1.51 17.36
C ILE A 66 11.13 1.64 18.82
N GLN A 67 11.58 0.56 19.45
CA GLN A 67 11.92 0.53 20.87
C GLN A 67 13.10 1.43 21.22
N GLN A 68 14.16 1.40 20.40
CA GLN A 68 15.42 2.03 20.75
C GLN A 68 15.57 3.46 20.22
N TYR A 69 14.92 3.79 19.10
CA TYR A 69 15.19 5.04 18.39
C TYR A 69 13.98 5.96 18.25
N ILE A 70 12.76 5.41 18.04
CA ILE A 70 11.58 6.22 17.73
C ILE A 70 10.77 6.51 18.99
N ALA A 71 10.27 5.49 19.68
CA ALA A 71 9.34 5.63 20.80
C ALA A 71 9.90 6.47 21.96
N PRO A 72 11.20 6.35 22.35
CA PRO A 72 11.75 7.18 23.42
C PRO A 72 11.69 8.70 23.15
N LYS A 73 11.66 9.12 21.87
CA LYS A 73 11.56 10.53 21.49
C LYS A 73 10.13 11.07 21.59
N LEU A 74 9.15 10.19 21.66
CA LEU A 74 7.72 10.55 21.66
C LEU A 74 7.14 10.62 23.08
N ILE A 75 7.74 9.94 24.05
CA ILE A 75 7.24 9.95 25.43
C ILE A 75 7.23 11.37 26.00
N GLY A 76 6.12 11.75 26.61
CA GLY A 76 5.90 13.08 27.19
C GLY A 76 5.50 14.16 26.18
N GLN A 77 5.51 13.87 24.88
CA GLN A 77 5.13 14.81 23.83
C GLN A 77 3.60 14.95 23.73
N ASP A 78 3.12 16.12 23.30
CA ASP A 78 1.70 16.34 23.05
C ASP A 78 1.33 15.94 21.63
N VAL A 79 0.26 15.13 21.50
CA VAL A 79 -0.28 14.64 20.22
C VAL A 79 -0.73 15.79 19.30
N ALA A 80 -1.10 16.94 19.87
CA ALA A 80 -1.49 18.14 19.10
C ALA A 80 -0.35 18.66 18.19
N ASP A 81 0.92 18.41 18.55
CA ASP A 81 2.10 18.79 17.77
C ASP A 81 2.42 17.82 16.63
N LEU A 82 1.43 17.30 15.92
CA LEU A 82 1.56 16.20 14.96
C LEU A 82 2.74 16.37 14.00
N ASN A 83 2.87 17.53 13.34
CA ASN A 83 3.93 17.77 12.37
C ASN A 83 5.34 17.62 12.99
N ARG A 84 5.51 18.08 14.23
CA ARG A 84 6.77 17.94 14.97
C ARG A 84 7.01 16.50 15.36
N LEU A 85 5.97 15.76 15.76
CA LEU A 85 6.09 14.34 16.08
C LEU A 85 6.47 13.52 14.86
N CYS A 86 5.83 13.75 13.70
CA CYS A 86 6.22 13.12 12.44
C CYS A 86 7.67 13.43 12.06
N ALA A 87 8.13 14.68 12.25
CA ALA A 87 9.53 15.03 12.03
C ALA A 87 10.48 14.25 12.97
N LEU A 88 10.13 14.09 14.24
CA LEU A 88 10.91 13.25 15.18
C LEU A 88 10.98 11.80 14.73
N VAL A 89 9.87 11.23 14.22
CA VAL A 89 9.83 9.86 13.67
C VAL A 89 10.72 9.77 12.44
N GLN A 90 10.55 10.67 11.47
CA GLN A 90 11.30 10.62 10.21
C GLN A 90 12.81 10.77 10.38
N HIS A 91 13.25 11.60 11.35
CA HIS A 91 14.67 11.84 11.63
C HIS A 91 15.24 10.95 12.76
N ALA A 92 14.46 9.99 13.27
CA ALA A 92 14.93 9.12 14.36
C ALA A 92 16.12 8.24 13.92
N LEU A 93 16.08 7.76 12.70
CA LEU A 93 17.10 6.90 12.08
C LEU A 93 16.94 6.94 10.55
N GLU A 94 18.00 6.53 9.83
CA GLU A 94 17.94 6.40 8.38
C GLU A 94 17.10 5.18 7.95
N ARG A 95 16.45 5.24 6.79
CA ARG A 95 15.63 4.15 6.24
C ARG A 95 14.58 3.65 7.24
N ASN A 96 14.43 2.33 7.44
CA ASN A 96 13.45 1.72 8.37
C ASN A 96 12.03 2.26 8.18
N SER A 97 11.60 2.33 6.92
CA SER A 97 10.33 2.97 6.55
C SER A 97 9.12 2.27 7.16
N ASN A 98 9.16 0.95 7.31
CA ASN A 98 8.06 0.20 7.92
C ASN A 98 7.87 0.56 9.40
N ALA A 99 8.98 0.67 10.16
CA ALA A 99 8.92 1.07 11.57
C ALA A 99 8.37 2.50 11.73
N LYS A 100 8.80 3.43 10.88
CA LYS A 100 8.30 4.80 10.85
C LYS A 100 6.82 4.85 10.50
N ALA A 101 6.40 4.07 9.49
CA ALA A 101 5.00 4.00 9.07
C ALA A 101 4.10 3.51 10.21
N ALA A 102 4.46 2.42 10.89
CA ALA A 102 3.68 1.91 12.02
C ALA A 102 3.48 2.97 13.11
N VAL A 103 4.54 3.72 13.46
CA VAL A 103 4.44 4.76 14.49
C VAL A 103 3.67 5.99 14.01
N GLU A 104 3.89 6.44 12.76
CA GLU A 104 3.12 7.57 12.22
C GLU A 104 1.63 7.26 12.10
N ILE A 105 1.25 6.05 11.68
CA ILE A 105 -0.14 5.61 11.63
C ILE A 105 -0.79 5.77 13.02
N ALA A 106 -0.12 5.28 14.08
CA ALA A 106 -0.61 5.41 15.45
C ALA A 106 -0.69 6.87 15.93
N LEU A 107 0.25 7.74 15.50
CA LEU A 107 0.20 9.18 15.80
C LEU A 107 -0.97 9.88 15.13
N TYR A 108 -1.21 9.60 13.85
CA TYR A 108 -2.35 10.16 13.12
C TYR A 108 -3.69 9.68 13.67
N ASP A 109 -3.76 8.42 14.10
CA ASP A 109 -4.92 7.86 14.79
C ASP A 109 -5.22 8.63 16.08
N LEU A 110 -4.22 8.80 16.97
CA LEU A 110 -4.38 9.58 18.21
C LEU A 110 -4.72 11.04 17.95
N TRP A 111 -4.11 11.66 16.95
CA TRP A 111 -4.37 13.05 16.60
C TRP A 111 -5.82 13.27 16.18
N ALA A 112 -6.36 12.40 15.33
CA ALA A 112 -7.75 12.47 14.90
C ALA A 112 -8.72 12.13 16.04
N GLN A 113 -8.36 11.17 16.93
CA GLN A 113 -9.10 10.91 18.17
C GLN A 113 -9.16 12.16 19.07
N ALA A 114 -8.03 12.88 19.21
CA ALA A 114 -7.98 14.12 19.99
C ALA A 114 -8.88 15.24 19.40
N LEU A 115 -9.09 15.23 18.08
CA LEU A 115 -10.01 16.15 17.39
C LEU A 115 -11.47 15.65 17.42
N GLY A 116 -11.72 14.43 17.90
CA GLY A 116 -13.05 13.83 17.95
C GLY A 116 -13.65 13.52 16.57
N THR A 117 -12.82 13.28 15.55
CA THR A 117 -13.26 13.09 14.17
C THR A 117 -12.53 11.94 13.50
N PRO A 118 -13.12 11.27 12.48
CA PRO A 118 -12.40 10.30 11.65
C PRO A 118 -11.16 10.92 10.98
N LEU A 119 -10.10 10.13 10.79
CA LEU A 119 -8.85 10.65 10.24
C LEU A 119 -9.02 11.31 8.87
N TYR A 120 -9.86 10.76 7.97
CA TYR A 120 -10.07 11.37 6.65
C TYR A 120 -10.65 12.78 6.75
N GLN A 121 -11.54 13.04 7.72
CA GLN A 121 -12.11 14.38 7.95
C GLN A 121 -11.05 15.33 8.50
N ALA A 122 -10.23 14.87 9.44
CA ALA A 122 -9.11 15.66 9.95
C ALA A 122 -8.09 16.03 8.85
N LEU A 123 -7.97 15.20 7.81
CA LEU A 123 -7.10 15.41 6.64
C LEU A 123 -7.73 16.26 5.52
N GLY A 124 -8.97 16.69 5.65
CA GLY A 124 -9.64 17.58 4.68
C GLY A 124 -11.00 17.10 4.19
N GLY A 125 -11.44 15.90 4.59
CA GLY A 125 -12.75 15.34 4.23
C GLY A 125 -12.73 14.49 2.97
N GLY A 126 -13.90 14.18 2.44
CA GLY A 126 -14.10 13.34 1.25
C GLY A 126 -15.30 12.41 1.42
N THR A 127 -15.60 11.63 0.39
CA THR A 127 -16.63 10.59 0.47
C THR A 127 -16.04 9.36 1.16
N PRO A 128 -16.59 8.87 2.30
CA PRO A 128 -15.97 7.85 3.15
C PRO A 128 -16.03 6.44 2.56
N ARG A 129 -15.74 6.31 1.28
CA ARG A 129 -15.68 5.03 0.55
C ARG A 129 -14.73 5.12 -0.62
N ILE A 130 -14.06 4.01 -0.92
CA ILE A 130 -13.25 3.84 -2.12
C ILE A 130 -13.49 2.44 -2.70
N THR A 131 -13.13 2.26 -3.96
CA THR A 131 -13.16 0.95 -4.63
C THR A 131 -11.72 0.49 -4.86
N THR A 132 -11.41 -0.76 -4.50
CA THR A 132 -10.11 -1.39 -4.71
C THR A 132 -10.17 -2.46 -5.80
N ASP A 133 -9.03 -2.85 -6.34
CA ASP A 133 -8.87 -4.04 -7.17
C ASP A 133 -8.65 -5.30 -6.32
N ILE A 134 -8.39 -6.42 -6.99
CA ILE A 134 -7.93 -7.67 -6.39
C ILE A 134 -6.78 -8.23 -7.22
N THR A 135 -5.78 -8.77 -6.53
CA THR A 135 -4.58 -9.35 -7.16
C THR A 135 -4.80 -10.80 -7.56
N ILE A 136 -4.50 -11.10 -8.82
CA ILE A 136 -4.38 -12.45 -9.37
C ILE A 136 -2.91 -12.86 -9.30
N SER A 137 -2.59 -13.80 -8.43
CA SER A 137 -1.22 -14.32 -8.23
C SER A 137 -0.72 -15.08 -9.46
N VAL A 138 0.62 -15.11 -9.65
CA VAL A 138 1.23 -15.91 -10.73
C VAL A 138 1.03 -17.40 -10.48
N ASP A 139 0.36 -18.08 -11.42
CA ASP A 139 0.16 -19.55 -11.41
C ASP A 139 0.01 -20.09 -12.84
N ALA A 140 -0.49 -21.32 -12.99
CA ALA A 140 -0.90 -21.89 -14.28
C ALA A 140 -2.04 -21.07 -14.90
N ILE A 141 -2.10 -21.03 -16.23
CA ILE A 141 -3.08 -20.19 -16.96
C ILE A 141 -4.51 -20.49 -16.50
N ASP A 142 -4.88 -21.76 -16.42
CA ASP A 142 -6.25 -22.17 -16.04
C ASP A 142 -6.60 -21.72 -14.63
N THR A 143 -5.64 -21.76 -13.69
CA THR A 143 -5.81 -21.27 -12.32
C THR A 143 -6.03 -19.75 -12.31
N MET A 144 -5.19 -18.99 -13.03
CA MET A 144 -5.30 -17.53 -13.10
C MET A 144 -6.61 -17.09 -13.76
N VAL A 145 -7.06 -17.81 -14.78
CA VAL A 145 -8.38 -17.56 -15.41
C VAL A 145 -9.52 -17.85 -14.44
N ALA A 146 -9.45 -18.96 -13.70
CA ALA A 146 -10.47 -19.29 -12.69
C ALA A 146 -10.52 -18.24 -11.58
N ASP A 147 -9.35 -17.78 -11.08
CA ASP A 147 -9.25 -16.73 -10.08
C ASP A 147 -9.83 -15.40 -10.58
N ALA A 148 -9.54 -15.02 -11.84
CA ALA A 148 -10.10 -13.82 -12.47
C ALA A 148 -11.62 -13.89 -12.57
N LEU A 149 -12.17 -15.02 -13.00
CA LEU A 149 -13.64 -15.23 -13.08
C LEU A 149 -14.28 -15.23 -11.69
N SER A 150 -13.64 -15.82 -10.70
CA SER A 150 -14.08 -15.77 -9.30
C SER A 150 -14.11 -14.33 -8.77
N ALA A 151 -13.08 -13.53 -9.06
CA ALA A 151 -13.03 -12.12 -8.68
C ALA A 151 -14.17 -11.32 -9.32
N LEU A 152 -14.46 -11.54 -10.60
CA LEU A 152 -15.61 -10.92 -11.28
C LEU A 152 -16.95 -11.29 -10.63
N ALA A 153 -17.13 -12.57 -10.26
CA ALA A 153 -18.35 -13.03 -9.59
C ALA A 153 -18.54 -12.39 -8.20
N ARG A 154 -17.45 -11.97 -7.55
CA ARG A 154 -17.42 -11.22 -6.28
C ARG A 154 -17.60 -9.71 -6.47
N GLY A 155 -17.73 -9.19 -7.71
CA GLY A 155 -18.00 -7.80 -7.99
C GLY A 155 -16.77 -6.92 -8.19
N TYR A 156 -15.57 -7.48 -8.34
CA TYR A 156 -14.39 -6.68 -8.65
C TYR A 156 -14.42 -6.19 -10.11
N GLY A 157 -14.33 -4.86 -10.27
CA GLY A 157 -14.27 -4.18 -11.57
C GLY A 157 -12.87 -3.91 -12.09
N SER A 158 -11.83 -4.21 -11.31
CA SER A 158 -10.42 -4.10 -11.68
C SER A 158 -9.63 -5.31 -11.16
N LEU A 159 -8.79 -5.89 -12.01
CA LEU A 159 -7.99 -7.06 -11.69
C LEU A 159 -6.51 -6.73 -11.89
N LYS A 160 -5.70 -6.90 -10.85
CA LYS A 160 -4.24 -6.76 -10.90
C LYS A 160 -3.59 -8.10 -11.16
N ILE A 161 -2.96 -8.28 -12.31
CA ILE A 161 -2.36 -9.53 -12.76
C ILE A 161 -0.86 -9.49 -12.50
N LYS A 162 -0.35 -10.39 -11.68
CA LYS A 162 1.08 -10.53 -11.44
C LYS A 162 1.75 -11.25 -12.61
N VAL A 163 2.85 -10.66 -13.11
CA VAL A 163 3.67 -11.12 -14.23
C VAL A 163 5.16 -10.97 -13.89
N GLY A 164 6.07 -11.06 -14.86
CA GLY A 164 7.49 -10.74 -14.69
C GLY A 164 8.42 -11.93 -14.46
N LYS A 165 7.91 -13.17 -14.51
CA LYS A 165 8.77 -14.38 -14.43
C LYS A 165 9.35 -14.76 -15.79
N ASP A 166 8.52 -14.75 -16.81
CA ASP A 166 8.86 -15.12 -18.18
C ASP A 166 7.93 -14.35 -19.13
N SER A 167 8.50 -13.44 -19.88
CA SER A 167 7.75 -12.51 -20.73
C SER A 167 6.91 -13.17 -21.83
N GLU A 168 7.32 -14.35 -22.34
CA GLU A 168 6.54 -15.08 -23.35
C GLU A 168 5.30 -15.74 -22.72
N SER A 169 5.51 -16.46 -21.62
CA SER A 169 4.40 -17.07 -20.86
C SER A 169 3.47 -16.00 -20.26
N ASP A 170 3.98 -14.81 -19.90
CA ASP A 170 3.17 -13.72 -19.39
C ASP A 170 2.18 -13.21 -20.45
N VAL A 171 2.60 -13.07 -21.72
CA VAL A 171 1.70 -12.69 -22.83
C VAL A 171 0.55 -13.68 -22.98
N GLU A 172 0.83 -15.00 -22.93
CA GLU A 172 -0.22 -16.03 -23.07
C GLU A 172 -1.19 -16.02 -21.87
N ARG A 173 -0.68 -15.83 -20.64
CA ARG A 173 -1.52 -15.65 -19.43
C ARG A 173 -2.48 -14.48 -19.58
N ILE A 174 -1.95 -13.32 -20.01
CA ILE A 174 -2.73 -12.09 -20.16
C ILE A 174 -3.80 -12.26 -21.24
N LYS A 175 -3.46 -12.84 -22.40
CA LYS A 175 -4.43 -13.12 -23.47
C LYS A 175 -5.57 -14.02 -23.00
N ALA A 176 -5.25 -15.09 -22.26
CA ALA A 176 -6.26 -16.00 -21.72
C ALA A 176 -7.18 -15.32 -20.71
N ILE A 177 -6.62 -14.54 -19.78
CA ILE A 177 -7.40 -13.78 -18.80
C ILE A 177 -8.26 -12.72 -19.51
N HIS A 178 -7.68 -11.96 -20.45
CA HIS A 178 -8.41 -10.94 -21.20
C HIS A 178 -9.61 -11.54 -21.94
N ALA A 179 -9.42 -12.67 -22.63
CA ALA A 179 -10.49 -13.38 -23.32
C ALA A 179 -11.59 -13.85 -22.36
N ALA A 180 -11.22 -14.38 -21.18
CA ALA A 180 -12.17 -14.85 -20.18
C ALA A 180 -12.93 -13.70 -19.49
N VAL A 181 -12.25 -12.58 -19.19
CA VAL A 181 -12.83 -11.38 -18.57
C VAL A 181 -13.79 -10.67 -19.54
N ALA A 182 -13.49 -10.69 -20.85
CA ALA A 182 -14.33 -10.16 -21.91
C ALA A 182 -14.86 -8.72 -21.65
N GLY A 183 -13.98 -7.84 -21.21
CA GLY A 183 -14.28 -6.42 -20.97
C GLY A 183 -15.11 -6.12 -19.70
N ARG A 184 -15.38 -7.14 -18.85
CA ARG A 184 -16.16 -6.95 -17.61
C ARG A 184 -15.37 -6.31 -16.46
N ALA A 185 -14.04 -6.24 -16.57
CA ALA A 185 -13.17 -5.53 -15.62
C ALA A 185 -11.99 -4.91 -16.37
N SER A 186 -11.42 -3.84 -15.83
CA SER A 186 -10.12 -3.33 -16.26
C SER A 186 -8.98 -4.25 -15.78
N LEU A 187 -7.93 -4.33 -16.58
CA LEU A 187 -6.77 -5.16 -16.30
C LEU A 187 -5.55 -4.28 -16.01
N ARG A 188 -4.89 -4.54 -14.89
CA ARG A 188 -3.64 -3.93 -14.45
C ARG A 188 -2.56 -4.99 -14.44
N LEU A 189 -1.37 -4.67 -14.92
CA LEU A 189 -0.23 -5.60 -14.85
C LEU A 189 0.75 -5.14 -13.78
N ASP A 190 1.31 -6.07 -13.02
CA ASP A 190 2.42 -5.80 -12.12
C ASP A 190 3.54 -6.79 -12.36
N ALA A 191 4.63 -6.28 -12.93
CA ALA A 191 5.81 -7.07 -13.28
C ALA A 191 6.80 -7.20 -12.10
N ASN A 192 6.60 -6.47 -11.00
CA ASN A 192 7.47 -6.48 -9.83
C ASN A 192 8.97 -6.48 -10.20
N GLN A 193 9.39 -5.55 -11.07
CA GLN A 193 10.77 -5.39 -11.51
C GLN A 193 11.32 -6.57 -12.36
N GLY A 194 10.43 -7.40 -12.92
CA GLY A 194 10.82 -8.70 -13.51
C GLY A 194 11.41 -8.60 -14.91
N TRP A 195 11.21 -7.49 -15.64
CA TRP A 195 11.65 -7.33 -17.02
C TRP A 195 12.84 -6.41 -17.19
N THR A 196 13.58 -6.60 -18.27
CA THR A 196 14.47 -5.57 -18.79
C THR A 196 13.67 -4.52 -19.58
N PRO A 197 14.17 -3.29 -19.79
CA PRO A 197 13.45 -2.27 -20.55
C PRO A 197 13.00 -2.72 -21.96
N LYS A 198 13.85 -3.50 -22.66
CA LYS A 198 13.52 -4.05 -23.98
C LYS A 198 12.45 -5.14 -23.93
N GLN A 199 12.48 -5.98 -22.89
CA GLN A 199 11.43 -6.99 -22.70
C GLN A 199 10.10 -6.31 -22.38
N ALA A 200 10.09 -5.32 -21.47
CA ALA A 200 8.88 -4.57 -21.12
C ALA A 200 8.23 -3.95 -22.38
N VAL A 201 8.99 -3.23 -23.20
CA VAL A 201 8.47 -2.64 -24.44
C VAL A 201 7.94 -3.72 -25.38
N ARG A 202 8.68 -4.82 -25.59
CA ARG A 202 8.24 -5.91 -26.48
C ARG A 202 6.95 -6.54 -26.01
N THR A 203 6.88 -6.89 -24.72
CA THR A 203 5.69 -7.50 -24.11
C THR A 203 4.48 -6.61 -24.24
N MET A 204 4.61 -5.34 -23.85
CA MET A 204 3.49 -4.40 -23.90
C MET A 204 3.03 -4.12 -25.33
N ARG A 205 3.97 -3.88 -26.28
CA ARG A 205 3.62 -3.71 -27.69
C ARG A 205 2.92 -4.94 -28.28
N THR A 206 3.34 -6.15 -27.91
CA THR A 206 2.66 -7.39 -28.36
C THR A 206 1.20 -7.45 -27.89
N LEU A 207 0.90 -6.94 -26.71
CA LEU A 207 -0.46 -6.87 -26.19
C LEU A 207 -1.26 -5.74 -26.88
N GLU A 208 -0.67 -4.57 -27.01
CA GLU A 208 -1.26 -3.40 -27.68
C GLU A 208 -1.60 -3.72 -29.14
N ASP A 209 -0.69 -4.34 -29.89
CA ASP A 209 -0.88 -4.77 -31.28
C ASP A 209 -1.97 -5.84 -31.42
N ALA A 210 -2.20 -6.63 -30.37
CA ALA A 210 -3.31 -7.58 -30.30
C ALA A 210 -4.64 -6.93 -29.88
N GLY A 211 -4.70 -5.61 -29.69
CA GLY A 211 -5.89 -4.89 -29.25
C GLY A 211 -6.26 -5.11 -27.79
N ILE A 212 -5.32 -5.57 -26.97
CA ILE A 212 -5.53 -5.80 -25.55
C ILE A 212 -5.15 -4.52 -24.79
N VAL A 213 -6.18 -3.83 -24.28
CA VAL A 213 -5.99 -2.58 -23.54
C VAL A 213 -5.79 -2.88 -22.06
N MET A 214 -4.64 -2.43 -21.51
CA MET A 214 -4.34 -2.45 -20.09
C MET A 214 -4.57 -1.07 -19.49
N GLU A 215 -5.12 -1.01 -18.26
CA GLU A 215 -5.28 0.24 -17.53
C GLU A 215 -3.93 0.83 -17.15
N LEU A 216 -2.98 -0.03 -16.76
CA LEU A 216 -1.60 0.33 -16.45
C LEU A 216 -0.67 -0.89 -16.43
N VAL A 217 0.64 -0.62 -16.48
CA VAL A 217 1.71 -1.57 -16.13
C VAL A 217 2.54 -1.01 -14.97
N GLU A 218 2.59 -1.76 -13.87
CA GLU A 218 3.31 -1.39 -12.64
C GLU A 218 4.73 -1.96 -12.65
N GLN A 219 5.69 -1.10 -12.32
CA GLN A 219 7.12 -1.34 -12.12
C GLN A 219 7.70 -2.43 -13.05
N PRO A 220 7.71 -2.19 -14.37
CA PRO A 220 8.17 -3.19 -15.31
C PRO A 220 9.66 -3.51 -15.20
N VAL A 221 10.47 -2.53 -14.77
CA VAL A 221 11.95 -2.64 -14.70
C VAL A 221 12.45 -2.48 -13.27
N LYS A 222 13.75 -2.76 -13.04
CA LYS A 222 14.39 -2.62 -11.72
C LYS A 222 14.18 -1.23 -11.12
N ALA A 223 13.93 -1.16 -9.83
CA ALA A 223 13.64 0.07 -9.10
C ALA A 223 14.70 1.17 -9.28
N ALA A 224 15.98 0.80 -9.36
CA ALA A 224 17.09 1.72 -9.55
C ALA A 224 17.28 2.17 -11.02
N ASP A 225 16.62 1.51 -11.98
CA ASP A 225 16.75 1.81 -13.43
C ASP A 225 15.71 2.84 -13.88
N ILE A 226 15.87 4.08 -13.41
CA ILE A 226 14.96 5.18 -13.77
C ILE A 226 15.04 5.53 -15.25
N ASP A 227 16.22 5.40 -15.87
CA ASP A 227 16.37 5.59 -17.31
C ASP A 227 15.65 4.51 -18.11
N GLY A 228 15.72 3.26 -17.64
CA GLY A 228 14.97 2.16 -18.22
C GLY A 228 13.46 2.33 -18.06
N LEU A 229 13.00 2.85 -16.91
CA LEU A 229 11.59 3.14 -16.69
C LEU A 229 11.11 4.24 -17.68
N ALA A 230 11.84 5.35 -17.78
CA ALA A 230 11.55 6.42 -18.74
C ALA A 230 11.61 5.92 -20.21
N PHE A 231 12.53 4.99 -20.52
CA PHE A 231 12.61 4.37 -21.82
C PHE A 231 11.34 3.57 -22.16
N VAL A 232 10.77 2.84 -21.20
CA VAL A 232 9.53 2.09 -21.38
C VAL A 232 8.36 3.06 -21.55
N THR A 233 8.19 4.00 -20.63
CA THR A 233 7.10 4.99 -20.62
C THR A 233 7.00 5.75 -21.97
N ALA A 234 8.13 6.12 -22.54
CA ALA A 234 8.16 6.83 -23.83
C ALA A 234 7.86 5.94 -25.07
N ARG A 235 7.68 4.62 -24.92
CA ARG A 235 7.60 3.66 -26.05
C ARG A 235 6.40 2.74 -26.05
N ILE A 236 5.56 2.80 -25.05
CA ILE A 236 4.30 2.07 -24.99
C ILE A 236 3.15 3.05 -24.82
N ASP A 237 1.97 2.65 -25.20
CA ASP A 237 0.75 3.48 -25.07
C ASP A 237 0.07 3.26 -23.72
N THR A 238 0.28 2.09 -23.10
CA THR A 238 -0.21 1.75 -21.77
C THR A 238 0.48 2.60 -20.70
N PRO A 239 -0.27 3.27 -19.80
CA PRO A 239 0.32 4.05 -18.70
C PRO A 239 1.26 3.21 -17.82
N VAL A 240 2.44 3.77 -17.52
CA VAL A 240 3.45 3.15 -16.67
C VAL A 240 3.34 3.69 -15.25
N MET A 241 3.24 2.80 -14.26
CA MET A 241 3.21 3.15 -12.85
C MET A 241 4.51 2.80 -12.14
N ALA A 242 5.07 3.77 -11.40
CA ALA A 242 6.23 3.56 -10.52
C ALA A 242 5.78 3.08 -9.14
N ASP A 243 6.29 1.93 -8.67
CA ASP A 243 6.11 1.41 -7.32
C ASP A 243 7.43 1.41 -6.53
N GLU A 244 8.29 0.43 -6.76
CA GLU A 244 9.55 0.31 -6.01
C GLU A 244 10.59 1.39 -6.38
N SER A 245 10.34 2.20 -7.38
CA SER A 245 11.17 3.37 -7.73
C SER A 245 10.86 4.63 -6.91
N VAL A 246 9.82 4.63 -6.06
CA VAL A 246 9.40 5.83 -5.32
C VAL A 246 9.10 5.53 -3.85
N PHE A 247 9.99 5.99 -2.97
CA PHE A 247 9.91 5.86 -1.51
C PHE A 247 9.81 7.21 -0.79
N SER A 248 10.07 8.31 -1.48
CA SER A 248 10.15 9.63 -0.87
C SER A 248 9.61 10.73 -1.78
N PRO A 249 9.22 11.89 -1.21
CA PRO A 249 8.82 13.05 -1.99
C PRO A 249 9.88 13.51 -3.00
N ILE A 250 11.17 13.41 -2.66
CA ILE A 250 12.28 13.77 -3.56
C ILE A 250 12.33 12.83 -4.77
N GLN A 251 12.17 11.51 -4.55
CA GLN A 251 12.13 10.55 -5.66
C GLN A 251 10.89 10.76 -6.53
N ALA A 252 9.73 11.12 -5.96
CA ALA A 252 8.55 11.47 -6.75
C ALA A 252 8.81 12.67 -7.67
N ILE A 253 9.44 13.73 -7.16
CA ILE A 253 9.86 14.90 -7.99
C ILE A 253 10.79 14.45 -9.12
N GLU A 254 11.78 13.60 -8.83
CA GLU A 254 12.72 13.10 -9.84
C GLU A 254 11.99 12.33 -10.94
N LEU A 255 11.16 11.36 -10.59
CA LEU A 255 10.38 10.56 -11.54
C LEU A 255 9.51 11.42 -12.45
N ILE A 256 8.76 12.36 -11.86
CA ILE A 256 7.88 13.27 -12.59
C ILE A 256 8.67 14.16 -13.55
N ARG A 257 9.75 14.79 -13.08
CA ARG A 257 10.59 15.66 -13.91
C ARG A 257 11.25 14.93 -15.09
N ARG A 258 11.59 13.66 -14.88
CA ARG A 258 12.18 12.79 -15.92
C ARG A 258 11.13 12.15 -16.83
N ARG A 259 9.84 12.34 -16.54
CA ARG A 259 8.73 11.63 -17.21
C ARG A 259 8.96 10.13 -17.24
N ALA A 260 9.44 9.60 -16.10
CA ALA A 260 9.80 8.19 -15.98
C ALA A 260 8.61 7.30 -15.71
N ALA A 261 7.49 7.86 -15.25
CA ALA A 261 6.23 7.16 -15.07
C ALA A 261 5.05 8.12 -15.26
N ASP A 262 3.89 7.58 -15.62
CA ASP A 262 2.63 8.30 -15.79
C ASP A 262 1.82 8.33 -14.49
N ILE A 263 2.03 7.35 -13.59
CA ILE A 263 1.32 7.15 -12.33
C ILE A 263 2.33 6.86 -11.22
N VAL A 264 2.06 7.33 -10.01
CA VAL A 264 2.85 7.04 -8.81
C VAL A 264 2.08 6.16 -7.83
N ASN A 265 2.63 5.01 -7.46
CA ASN A 265 2.04 4.16 -6.42
C ASN A 265 2.57 4.55 -5.03
N ILE A 266 1.69 5.08 -4.19
CA ILE A 266 1.96 5.45 -2.80
C ILE A 266 1.65 4.23 -1.91
N LYS A 267 2.63 3.77 -1.11
CA LYS A 267 2.43 2.76 -0.06
C LYS A 267 3.02 3.30 1.24
N LEU A 268 2.25 3.28 2.32
CA LEU A 268 2.68 3.84 3.61
C LEU A 268 3.99 3.20 4.11
N MET A 269 4.17 1.91 3.82
CA MET A 269 5.38 1.16 4.19
C MET A 269 6.62 1.62 3.43
N LYS A 270 6.48 2.12 2.19
CA LYS A 270 7.58 2.71 1.43
C LYS A 270 7.88 4.14 1.89
N THR A 271 6.85 4.94 2.07
CA THR A 271 6.98 6.37 2.39
C THR A 271 7.40 6.63 3.84
N GLY A 272 7.32 5.61 4.70
CA GLY A 272 7.59 5.73 6.12
C GLY A 272 6.45 6.40 6.89
N GLY A 273 5.22 6.34 6.36
CA GLY A 273 4.01 6.85 7.00
C GLY A 273 3.25 7.88 6.18
N LEU A 274 2.22 8.47 6.81
CA LEU A 274 1.28 9.37 6.15
C LEU A 274 1.90 10.73 5.79
N SER A 275 2.82 11.26 6.59
CA SER A 275 3.39 12.60 6.36
C SER A 275 4.10 12.74 5.02
N ASN A 276 4.89 11.73 4.62
CA ASN A 276 5.53 11.70 3.31
C ASN A 276 4.55 11.27 2.20
N ALA A 277 3.61 10.37 2.49
CA ALA A 277 2.57 9.97 1.55
C ALA A 277 1.71 11.16 1.11
N ILE A 278 1.29 12.02 2.05
CA ILE A 278 0.57 13.26 1.78
C ILE A 278 1.42 14.19 0.87
N ARG A 279 2.70 14.38 1.19
CA ARG A 279 3.59 15.22 0.37
C ARG A 279 3.73 14.68 -1.07
N ILE A 280 3.83 13.36 -1.24
CA ILE A 280 3.90 12.75 -2.58
C ILE A 280 2.60 13.01 -3.33
N ALA A 281 1.44 12.81 -2.70
CA ALA A 281 0.14 13.08 -3.31
C ALA A 281 -0.02 14.56 -3.72
N ASP A 282 0.39 15.49 -2.84
CA ASP A 282 0.33 16.93 -3.12
C ASP A 282 1.28 17.34 -4.26
N ILE A 283 2.50 16.79 -4.29
CA ILE A 283 3.44 17.02 -5.39
C ILE A 283 2.87 16.48 -6.70
N ALA A 284 2.38 15.25 -6.72
CA ALA A 284 1.80 14.64 -7.91
C ALA A 284 0.61 15.46 -8.44
N ALA A 285 -0.28 15.93 -7.55
CA ALA A 285 -1.39 16.81 -7.91
C ALA A 285 -0.93 18.11 -8.59
N LEU A 286 0.13 18.76 -8.07
CA LEU A 286 0.68 19.99 -8.66
C LEU A 286 1.21 19.78 -10.09
N TYR A 287 1.68 18.58 -10.40
CA TYR A 287 2.18 18.23 -11.74
C TYR A 287 1.11 17.54 -12.62
N GLY A 288 -0.10 17.33 -12.12
CA GLY A 288 -1.18 16.63 -12.84
C GLY A 288 -0.88 15.13 -13.06
N VAL A 289 -0.08 14.51 -12.18
CA VAL A 289 0.23 13.09 -12.22
C VAL A 289 -0.69 12.36 -11.25
N PRO A 290 -1.52 11.40 -11.71
CA PRO A 290 -2.37 10.62 -10.82
C PRO A 290 -1.57 9.69 -9.91
N CYS A 291 -2.13 9.38 -8.75
CA CYS A 291 -1.57 8.41 -7.82
C CYS A 291 -2.49 7.21 -7.64
N MET A 292 -1.87 6.07 -7.36
CA MET A 292 -2.51 4.93 -6.72
C MET A 292 -2.14 4.92 -5.24
N ILE A 293 -3.05 4.52 -4.37
CA ILE A 293 -2.71 4.07 -3.03
C ILE A 293 -2.66 2.55 -3.03
N GLY A 294 -1.52 1.99 -2.65
CA GLY A 294 -1.33 0.56 -2.54
C GLY A 294 -0.96 0.11 -1.13
N CYS A 295 -0.93 -1.21 -0.93
CA CYS A 295 -0.46 -1.82 0.31
C CYS A 295 0.60 -2.91 0.04
N MET A 296 1.22 -3.38 1.11
CA MET A 296 1.96 -4.64 1.15
C MET A 296 0.98 -5.77 1.50
N ILE A 297 1.48 -6.98 1.78
CA ILE A 297 0.66 -7.99 2.47
C ILE A 297 0.66 -7.63 3.95
N GLU A 298 -0.30 -6.81 4.34
CA GLU A 298 -0.42 -6.16 5.65
C GLU A 298 -1.87 -6.19 6.15
N SER A 299 -2.06 -5.99 7.46
CA SER A 299 -3.38 -6.07 8.09
C SER A 299 -4.23 -4.85 7.81
N SER A 300 -5.52 -4.99 8.11
CA SER A 300 -6.50 -3.90 8.07
C SER A 300 -6.14 -2.69 8.95
N ILE A 301 -5.21 -2.83 9.91
CA ILE A 301 -4.77 -1.71 10.76
C ILE A 301 -4.07 -0.63 9.93
N SER A 302 -3.04 -0.99 9.19
CA SER A 302 -2.31 -0.04 8.34
C SER A 302 -3.06 0.28 7.06
N VAL A 303 -3.79 -0.67 6.50
CA VAL A 303 -4.63 -0.43 5.32
C VAL A 303 -5.76 0.57 5.63
N ALA A 304 -6.32 0.57 6.85
CA ALA A 304 -7.28 1.60 7.26
C ALA A 304 -6.70 3.01 7.09
N ALA A 305 -5.47 3.26 7.52
CA ALA A 305 -4.82 4.56 7.35
C ALA A 305 -4.64 4.94 5.87
N ALA A 306 -4.34 3.95 5.01
CA ALA A 306 -4.24 4.16 3.56
C ALA A 306 -5.62 4.52 2.95
N VAL A 307 -6.71 3.88 3.39
CA VAL A 307 -8.08 4.21 2.97
C VAL A 307 -8.45 5.63 3.38
N HIS A 308 -8.19 6.02 4.63
CA HIS A 308 -8.44 7.40 5.10
C HIS A 308 -7.66 8.43 4.27
N LEU A 309 -6.40 8.16 3.94
CA LEU A 309 -5.59 9.03 3.09
C LEU A 309 -6.17 9.13 1.68
N ALA A 310 -6.55 8.01 1.06
CA ALA A 310 -7.13 7.99 -0.29
C ALA A 310 -8.41 8.81 -0.37
N VAL A 311 -9.29 8.68 0.64
CA VAL A 311 -10.52 9.48 0.74
C VAL A 311 -10.20 10.97 0.83
N ALA A 312 -9.25 11.36 1.68
CA ALA A 312 -8.89 12.76 1.89
C ALA A 312 -8.14 13.40 0.71
N LYS A 313 -7.50 12.59 -0.14
CA LYS A 313 -6.69 13.02 -1.29
C LYS A 313 -7.24 12.48 -2.63
N ALA A 314 -8.56 12.34 -2.72
CA ALA A 314 -9.22 11.78 -3.89
C ALA A 314 -9.05 12.59 -5.18
N ASP A 315 -8.56 13.82 -5.08
CA ASP A 315 -8.17 14.67 -6.21
C ASP A 315 -6.89 14.20 -6.91
N SER A 316 -5.99 13.55 -6.19
CA SER A 316 -4.73 13.02 -6.73
C SER A 316 -4.63 11.49 -6.63
N ILE A 317 -5.17 10.89 -5.57
CA ILE A 317 -5.21 9.43 -5.39
C ILE A 317 -6.51 8.90 -6.02
N THR A 318 -6.42 8.55 -7.30
CA THR A 318 -7.59 8.14 -8.10
C THR A 318 -7.73 6.63 -8.26
N LEU A 319 -6.69 5.86 -7.86
CA LEU A 319 -6.63 4.42 -7.97
C LEU A 319 -6.31 3.81 -6.60
N ALA A 320 -6.82 2.59 -6.34
CA ALA A 320 -6.51 1.84 -5.13
C ALA A 320 -6.16 0.38 -5.43
N ASP A 321 -5.22 -0.16 -4.65
CA ASP A 321 -4.74 -1.55 -4.61
C ASP A 321 -4.55 -1.92 -3.13
N LEU A 322 -5.68 -2.14 -2.43
CA LEU A 322 -5.78 -2.30 -0.99
C LEU A 322 -6.46 -3.64 -0.62
N ASP A 323 -6.12 -4.68 -1.35
CA ASP A 323 -6.75 -6.00 -1.27
C ASP A 323 -6.19 -6.91 -0.15
N ALA A 324 -5.06 -6.58 0.47
CA ALA A 324 -4.39 -7.46 1.42
C ALA A 324 -5.28 -7.95 2.57
N PRO A 325 -6.17 -7.15 3.21
CA PRO A 325 -7.08 -7.65 4.23
C PRO A 325 -8.07 -8.69 3.71
N ALA A 326 -8.53 -8.55 2.45
CA ALA A 326 -9.45 -9.51 1.82
C ALA A 326 -8.80 -10.86 1.52
N LEU A 327 -7.46 -10.92 1.41
CA LEU A 327 -6.69 -12.15 1.23
C LEU A 327 -6.54 -12.96 2.53
N GLY A 328 -6.71 -12.32 3.70
CA GLY A 328 -6.66 -12.97 5.01
C GLY A 328 -7.86 -13.87 5.27
N GLN A 329 -7.67 -14.92 6.08
CA GLN A 329 -8.77 -15.81 6.49
C GLN A 329 -9.81 -15.10 7.38
N PHE A 330 -9.41 -14.04 8.08
CA PHE A 330 -10.29 -13.20 8.90
C PHE A 330 -9.69 -11.78 9.00
N ASP A 331 -10.56 -10.80 9.27
CA ASP A 331 -10.13 -9.45 9.62
C ASP A 331 -9.85 -9.39 11.14
N PRO A 332 -8.63 -8.99 11.56
CA PRO A 332 -8.29 -8.90 12.97
C PRO A 332 -8.87 -7.67 13.67
N THR A 333 -9.31 -6.64 12.95
CA THR A 333 -9.82 -5.39 13.55
C THR A 333 -11.31 -5.44 13.83
N GLU A 334 -11.71 -4.77 14.90
CA GLU A 334 -13.10 -4.48 15.23
C GLU A 334 -13.31 -2.97 15.11
N GLY A 335 -14.14 -2.54 14.15
CA GLY A 335 -14.39 -1.13 13.82
C GLY A 335 -13.43 -0.60 12.76
N GLY A 336 -13.57 0.69 12.43
CA GLY A 336 -12.74 1.35 11.44
C GLY A 336 -13.23 1.16 10.02
N VAL A 337 -12.37 0.62 9.16
CA VAL A 337 -12.70 0.37 7.76
C VAL A 337 -13.39 -0.98 7.60
N HIS A 338 -14.49 -1.00 6.89
CA HIS A 338 -15.20 -2.22 6.49
C HIS A 338 -14.79 -2.61 5.08
N PHE A 339 -14.29 -3.84 4.94
CA PHE A 339 -13.85 -4.44 3.69
C PHE A 339 -14.97 -5.32 3.14
N ASP A 340 -15.77 -4.77 2.20
CA ASP A 340 -16.84 -5.49 1.51
C ASP A 340 -16.45 -5.72 0.06
N GLU A 341 -15.69 -6.79 -0.16
CA GLU A 341 -15.09 -7.15 -1.45
C GLU A 341 -14.35 -5.94 -2.05
N ALA A 342 -14.77 -5.45 -3.22
CA ALA A 342 -14.15 -4.29 -3.87
C ALA A 342 -14.45 -2.96 -3.18
N GLN A 343 -15.42 -2.89 -2.26
CA GLN A 343 -15.83 -1.65 -1.61
C GLN A 343 -15.23 -1.53 -0.21
N LEU A 344 -14.56 -0.42 0.05
CA LEU A 344 -13.99 -0.10 1.36
C LEU A 344 -14.73 1.10 1.93
N HIS A 345 -15.31 0.95 3.11
CA HIS A 345 -16.13 1.98 3.77
C HIS A 345 -15.53 2.36 5.11
N ILE A 346 -15.41 3.66 5.38
CA ILE A 346 -14.98 4.21 6.66
C ILE A 346 -16.22 4.51 7.51
N ASP A 347 -16.21 4.11 8.78
CA ASP A 347 -17.23 4.54 9.74
C ASP A 347 -16.94 5.95 10.31
N ASP A 348 -17.90 6.53 11.03
CA ASP A 348 -17.81 7.89 11.58
C ASP A 348 -17.04 7.95 12.92
N SER A 349 -16.36 6.87 13.32
CA SER A 349 -15.63 6.83 14.59
C SER A 349 -14.36 7.67 14.53
N PRO A 350 -13.98 8.37 15.63
CA PRO A 350 -12.74 9.15 15.67
C PRO A 350 -11.49 8.32 15.42
N GLY A 351 -10.47 8.95 14.83
CA GLY A 351 -9.21 8.30 14.49
C GLY A 351 -9.38 7.37 13.29
N LEU A 352 -8.77 6.19 13.37
CA LEU A 352 -8.97 5.08 12.45
C LEU A 352 -10.23 4.26 12.74
N GLY A 353 -10.94 4.58 13.84
CA GLY A 353 -12.13 3.87 14.28
C GLY A 353 -11.87 2.47 14.86
N ILE A 354 -10.63 2.07 15.03
CA ILE A 354 -10.26 0.73 15.55
C ILE A 354 -10.51 0.70 17.05
N ARG A 355 -11.38 -0.23 17.49
CA ARG A 355 -11.72 -0.43 18.91
C ARG A 355 -10.94 -1.57 19.55
N ARG A 356 -10.61 -2.59 18.78
CA ARG A 356 -9.92 -3.79 19.27
C ARG A 356 -9.21 -4.52 18.14
N ILE A 357 -8.12 -5.21 18.49
CA ILE A 357 -7.39 -6.11 17.59
C ILE A 357 -7.45 -7.53 18.17
N ARG A 358 -8.03 -8.46 17.40
CA ARG A 358 -8.13 -9.88 17.76
C ARG A 358 -6.85 -10.62 17.39
N GLY A 359 -6.41 -11.53 18.24
CA GLY A 359 -5.23 -12.36 17.98
C GLY A 359 -3.91 -11.62 18.09
N LEU A 360 -3.88 -10.41 18.67
CA LEU A 360 -2.65 -9.68 18.94
C LEU A 360 -1.90 -10.31 20.12
N GLU A 361 -0.68 -10.74 19.88
CA GLU A 361 0.25 -11.27 20.90
C GLU A 361 1.23 -10.16 21.30
N LEU A 362 1.05 -9.62 22.52
CA LEU A 362 1.93 -8.56 23.01
C LEU A 362 3.33 -9.10 23.29
N LEU A 363 4.35 -8.35 22.86
CA LEU A 363 5.73 -8.65 23.17
C LEU A 363 6.02 -8.32 24.63
N SER A 364 6.90 -9.11 25.27
CA SER A 364 7.44 -8.78 26.59
C SER A 364 8.31 -7.52 26.46
N ASP A 365 8.28 -6.69 27.48
CA ASP A 365 9.09 -5.48 27.61
C ASP A 365 10.60 -5.79 27.60
#